data_c18b3295416cfe0cc1da1e8eee158f64
#
_entry.id   c18b3295416cfe0cc1da1e8eee158f64
#
_cell.length_a   1.000
_cell.length_b   1.000
_cell.length_c   1.000
_cell.angle_alpha   90.00
_cell.angle_beta   90.00
_cell.angle_gamma   90.00
#
_symmetry.space_group_name_H-M   'P 1'
#
loop_
_entity.id
_entity.type
_entity.pdbx_description
1 polymer ?
#
loop_
_entity_poly.entity_id
_entity_poly.type
_entity_poly.pdbx_seq_one_letter_code
_entity_poly.pdbx_strand_id
1 'polypeptide(L)'
;AEEELERCFRDLNLYGLKLNPLRHGFALDRHSIVDPLFEICERYDKPILVHGQSDMFNMPGKFDEMAETFPNVKIILAHIGEPDAIDAAIRVVNRRENVYVDTAGIQLSTLKRAVNEIDPNKILMGTDAPWGDFNLSIELVEKATEDEEIRQKILGKNAARLFKLPINND
;
A
#
# COMPACT_ATOMS: atom_id res chain seq x y z
N ALA A 1 -15.09 -7.40 14.28
CA ALA A 1 -14.23 -6.56 13.41
C ALA A 1 -15.10 -5.68 12.50
N GLU A 2 -16.08 -6.25 11.81
CA GLU A 2 -16.92 -5.59 10.81
C GLU A 2 -17.67 -4.35 11.36
N GLU A 3 -18.44 -4.52 12.44
CA GLU A 3 -19.16 -3.41 13.09
C GLU A 3 -18.25 -2.25 13.48
N GLU A 4 -17.05 -2.56 13.96
CA GLU A 4 -16.05 -1.54 14.32
C GLU A 4 -15.47 -0.85 13.09
N LEU A 5 -15.22 -1.58 12.01
CA LEU A 5 -14.75 -1.00 10.76
C LEU A 5 -15.79 -0.05 10.16
N GLU A 6 -17.06 -0.46 10.16
CA GLU A 6 -18.15 0.43 9.72
C GLU A 6 -18.26 1.68 10.61
N ARG A 7 -18.16 1.52 11.93
CA ARG A 7 -18.13 2.66 12.86
C ARG A 7 -16.97 3.61 12.56
N CYS A 8 -15.78 3.06 12.30
CA CYS A 8 -14.60 3.85 11.95
C CYS A 8 -14.82 4.70 10.70
N PHE A 9 -15.43 4.14 9.67
CA PHE A 9 -15.67 4.87 8.43
C PHE A 9 -16.85 5.85 8.54
N ARG A 10 -17.95 5.43 9.15
CA ARG A 10 -19.18 6.24 9.25
C ARG A 10 -19.08 7.35 10.29
N ASP A 11 -18.58 7.03 11.50
CA ASP A 11 -18.68 7.91 12.65
C ASP A 11 -17.36 8.67 12.92
N LEU A 12 -16.21 8.07 12.59
CA LEU A 12 -14.88 8.66 12.81
C LEU A 12 -14.23 9.20 11.53
N ASN A 13 -14.84 8.98 10.37
CA ASN A 13 -14.31 9.41 9.07
C ASN A 13 -12.87 8.96 8.79
N LEU A 14 -12.48 7.74 9.22
CA LEU A 14 -11.16 7.20 8.93
C LEU A 14 -11.00 6.95 7.42
N TYR A 15 -9.77 7.09 6.94
CA TYR A 15 -9.46 7.10 5.51
C TYR A 15 -9.17 5.73 4.89
N GLY A 16 -8.97 4.70 5.70
CA GLY A 16 -8.65 3.36 5.20
C GLY A 16 -8.51 2.33 6.30
N LEU A 17 -8.27 1.09 5.91
CA LEU A 17 -8.02 -0.05 6.79
C LEU A 17 -6.55 -0.44 6.75
N LYS A 18 -5.92 -0.75 7.90
CA LYS A 18 -4.61 -1.40 7.98
C LYS A 18 -4.76 -2.85 8.41
N LEU A 19 -4.19 -3.77 7.63
CA LEU A 19 -4.07 -5.19 7.99
C LEU A 19 -2.60 -5.58 8.17
N ASN A 20 -2.34 -6.45 9.14
CA ASN A 20 -1.05 -7.11 9.30
C ASN A 20 -1.29 -8.62 9.46
N PRO A 21 -1.41 -9.37 8.34
CA PRO A 21 -1.74 -10.79 8.35
C PRO A 21 -0.82 -11.63 9.23
N LEU A 22 0.50 -11.39 9.17
CA LEU A 22 1.49 -12.09 9.99
C LEU A 22 1.23 -11.93 11.49
N ARG A 23 1.02 -10.68 11.96
CA ARG A 23 0.78 -10.40 13.38
C ARG A 23 -0.58 -10.89 13.87
N HIS A 24 -1.56 -10.89 13.01
CA HIS A 24 -2.94 -11.29 13.34
C HIS A 24 -3.20 -12.79 13.10
N GLY A 25 -2.24 -13.52 12.52
CA GLY A 25 -2.29 -14.98 12.38
C GLY A 25 -3.27 -15.48 11.32
N PHE A 26 -3.50 -14.72 10.23
CA PHE A 26 -4.29 -15.17 9.10
C PHE A 26 -3.58 -14.90 7.78
N ALA A 27 -3.83 -15.71 6.77
CA ALA A 27 -3.35 -15.44 5.41
C ALA A 27 -4.26 -14.40 4.73
N LEU A 28 -3.68 -13.50 3.92
CA LEU A 28 -4.42 -12.42 3.24
C LEU A 28 -5.51 -12.97 2.31
N ASP A 29 -5.30 -14.13 1.71
CA ASP A 29 -6.23 -14.87 0.86
C ASP A 29 -7.19 -15.78 1.63
N ARG A 30 -7.29 -15.64 2.95
CA ARG A 30 -8.29 -16.37 3.73
C ARG A 30 -9.66 -15.69 3.64
N HIS A 31 -10.36 -15.93 2.55
CA HIS A 31 -11.63 -15.30 2.17
C HIS A 31 -12.67 -15.27 3.30
N SER A 32 -12.84 -16.36 4.05
CA SER A 32 -13.79 -16.41 5.17
C SER A 32 -13.56 -15.40 6.30
N ILE A 33 -12.36 -14.79 6.37
CA ILE A 33 -11.99 -13.77 7.36
C ILE A 33 -11.86 -12.40 6.70
N VAL A 34 -11.31 -12.34 5.49
CA VAL A 34 -10.84 -11.10 4.87
C VAL A 34 -11.91 -10.47 3.98
N ASP A 35 -12.71 -11.27 3.27
CA ASP A 35 -13.74 -10.78 2.34
C ASP A 35 -14.73 -9.80 3.00
N PRO A 36 -15.29 -10.06 4.19
CA PRO A 36 -16.21 -9.11 4.81
C PRO A 36 -15.58 -7.73 5.06
N LEU A 37 -14.27 -7.68 5.33
CA LEU A 37 -13.55 -6.41 5.52
C LEU A 37 -13.33 -5.69 4.19
N PHE A 38 -13.02 -6.44 3.12
CA PHE A 38 -12.87 -5.89 1.78
C PHE A 38 -14.19 -5.36 1.23
N GLU A 39 -15.30 -6.08 1.43
CA GLU A 39 -16.65 -5.63 1.05
C GLU A 39 -17.04 -4.32 1.74
N ILE A 40 -16.70 -4.16 3.02
CA ILE A 40 -16.92 -2.90 3.74
C ILE A 40 -16.06 -1.78 3.14
N CYS A 41 -14.78 -2.03 2.89
CA CYS A 41 -13.88 -1.06 2.27
C CYS A 41 -14.36 -0.65 0.87
N GLU A 42 -14.84 -1.60 0.07
CA GLU A 42 -15.45 -1.32 -1.24
C GLU A 42 -16.68 -0.43 -1.13
N ARG A 43 -17.60 -0.76 -0.23
CA ARG A 43 -18.84 0.00 0.02
C ARG A 43 -18.57 1.45 0.41
N TYR A 44 -17.53 1.70 1.20
CA TYR A 44 -17.14 3.04 1.65
C TYR A 44 -16.09 3.71 0.76
N ASP A 45 -15.66 3.05 -0.33
CA ASP A 45 -14.57 3.47 -1.22
C ASP A 45 -13.31 3.86 -0.45
N LYS A 46 -12.87 2.96 0.45
CA LYS A 46 -11.70 3.12 1.30
C LYS A 46 -10.58 2.17 0.90
N PRO A 47 -9.33 2.64 0.77
CA PRO A 47 -8.19 1.79 0.47
C PRO A 47 -7.80 0.92 1.68
N ILE A 48 -7.13 -0.18 1.38
CA ILE A 48 -6.59 -1.11 2.37
C ILE A 48 -5.06 -1.11 2.27
N LEU A 49 -4.39 -0.75 3.35
CA LEU A 49 -2.94 -0.91 3.50
C LEU A 49 -2.66 -2.26 4.17
N VAL A 50 -1.97 -3.13 3.48
CA VAL A 50 -1.62 -4.45 3.99
C VAL A 50 -0.11 -4.58 4.14
N HIS A 51 0.35 -5.08 5.28
CA HIS A 51 1.75 -5.47 5.47
C HIS A 51 2.13 -6.50 4.42
N GLY A 52 3.12 -6.22 3.59
CA GLY A 52 3.43 -6.99 2.39
C GLY A 52 4.92 -7.28 2.26
N GLN A 53 5.40 -8.25 3.03
CA GLN A 53 6.77 -8.75 2.98
C GLN A 53 6.83 -10.14 2.33
N SER A 54 7.95 -10.83 2.49
CA SER A 54 8.18 -12.17 1.93
C SER A 54 7.71 -13.33 2.83
N ASP A 55 6.80 -13.09 3.78
CA ASP A 55 6.26 -14.15 4.64
C ASP A 55 5.03 -14.85 4.03
N MET A 56 4.76 -16.06 4.51
CA MET A 56 3.73 -16.95 3.97
C MET A 56 2.29 -16.40 4.08
N PHE A 57 2.04 -15.41 4.94
CA PHE A 57 0.70 -14.87 5.18
C PHE A 57 0.34 -13.73 4.23
N ASN A 58 1.34 -13.03 3.67
CA ASN A 58 1.16 -11.83 2.86
C ASN A 58 2.11 -11.70 1.66
N MET A 59 2.55 -12.84 1.10
CA MET A 59 3.32 -12.84 -0.16
C MET A 59 2.56 -12.12 -1.28
N PRO A 60 3.26 -11.46 -2.21
CA PRO A 60 2.63 -10.68 -3.30
C PRO A 60 1.58 -11.45 -4.12
N GLY A 61 1.71 -12.77 -4.29
CA GLY A 61 0.70 -13.60 -4.96
C GLY A 61 -0.68 -13.55 -4.31
N LYS A 62 -0.76 -13.36 -2.99
CA LYS A 62 -2.04 -13.20 -2.27
C LYS A 62 -2.68 -11.84 -2.53
N PHE A 63 -1.87 -10.81 -2.77
CA PHE A 63 -2.39 -9.51 -3.23
C PHE A 63 -2.95 -9.60 -4.65
N ASP A 64 -2.35 -10.40 -5.53
CA ASP A 64 -2.85 -10.63 -6.89
C ASP A 64 -4.24 -11.25 -6.86
N GLU A 65 -4.45 -12.27 -6.01
CA GLU A 65 -5.73 -12.94 -5.80
C GLU A 65 -6.79 -11.99 -5.22
N MET A 66 -6.45 -11.24 -4.16
CA MET A 66 -7.39 -10.30 -3.55
C MET A 66 -7.73 -9.13 -4.49
N ALA A 67 -6.77 -8.67 -5.29
CA ALA A 67 -7.00 -7.62 -6.27
C ALA A 67 -7.89 -8.06 -7.42
N GLU A 68 -7.84 -9.34 -7.79
CA GLU A 68 -8.76 -9.96 -8.76
C GLU A 68 -10.17 -10.10 -8.20
N THR A 69 -10.27 -10.56 -6.96
CA THR A 69 -11.57 -10.77 -6.28
C THR A 69 -12.29 -9.45 -6.00
N PHE A 70 -11.54 -8.39 -5.65
CA PHE A 70 -12.06 -7.07 -5.31
C PHE A 70 -11.48 -5.97 -6.21
N PRO A 71 -11.84 -5.92 -7.49
CA PRO A 71 -11.22 -5.01 -8.47
C PRO A 71 -11.45 -3.51 -8.19
N ASN A 72 -12.48 -3.18 -7.42
CA ASN A 72 -12.78 -1.79 -7.06
C ASN A 72 -12.06 -1.33 -5.77
N VAL A 73 -11.52 -2.27 -4.98
CA VAL A 73 -10.78 -1.94 -3.74
C VAL A 73 -9.33 -1.61 -4.09
N LYS A 74 -8.85 -0.47 -3.63
CA LYS A 74 -7.45 -0.06 -3.77
C LYS A 74 -6.63 -0.72 -2.66
N ILE A 75 -5.66 -1.54 -3.05
CA ILE A 75 -4.83 -2.32 -2.13
C ILE A 75 -3.40 -1.78 -2.17
N ILE A 76 -2.85 -1.41 -1.01
CA ILE A 76 -1.47 -0.96 -0.89
C ILE A 76 -0.64 -2.10 -0.30
N LEU A 77 0.28 -2.64 -1.09
CA LEU A 77 1.27 -3.62 -0.69
C LEU A 77 2.43 -2.87 -0.04
N ALA A 78 2.48 -2.87 1.30
CA ALA A 78 3.55 -2.20 2.03
C ALA A 78 4.90 -2.90 1.83
N HIS A 79 5.99 -2.14 1.94
CA HIS A 79 7.38 -2.64 1.88
C HIS A 79 7.80 -3.26 0.54
N ILE A 80 7.03 -3.14 -0.52
CA ILE A 80 7.32 -3.65 -1.90
C ILE A 80 7.80 -5.12 -1.91
N GLY A 81 7.35 -5.95 -0.96
CA GLY A 81 7.74 -7.36 -0.87
C GLY A 81 9.16 -7.63 -0.37
N GLU A 82 9.85 -6.63 0.22
CA GLU A 82 11.18 -6.86 0.81
C GLU A 82 11.14 -7.91 1.95
N PRO A 83 12.23 -8.65 2.15
CA PRO A 83 13.49 -8.59 1.38
C PRO A 83 13.50 -9.47 0.11
N ASP A 84 12.69 -10.53 0.00
CA ASP A 84 12.91 -11.60 -0.97
C ASP A 84 11.85 -11.72 -2.07
N ALA A 85 10.78 -10.89 -2.02
CA ALA A 85 9.64 -11.00 -2.92
C ALA A 85 9.43 -9.76 -3.83
N ILE A 86 10.44 -8.91 -4.01
CA ILE A 86 10.38 -7.65 -4.77
C ILE A 86 9.93 -7.90 -6.21
N ASP A 87 10.50 -8.90 -6.89
CA ASP A 87 10.13 -9.23 -8.28
C ASP A 87 8.66 -9.63 -8.40
N ALA A 88 8.14 -10.34 -7.41
CA ALA A 88 6.74 -10.73 -7.38
C ALA A 88 5.84 -9.52 -7.13
N ALA A 89 6.24 -8.61 -6.23
CA ALA A 89 5.49 -7.38 -5.96
C ALA A 89 5.40 -6.49 -7.22
N ILE A 90 6.51 -6.24 -7.90
CA ILE A 90 6.56 -5.47 -9.15
C ILE A 90 5.62 -6.08 -10.21
N ARG A 91 5.66 -7.41 -10.40
CA ARG A 91 4.75 -8.08 -11.34
C ARG A 91 3.29 -7.91 -10.99
N VAL A 92 2.92 -7.99 -9.71
CA VAL A 92 1.54 -7.83 -9.25
C VAL A 92 1.07 -6.40 -9.49
N VAL A 93 1.85 -5.39 -9.09
CA VAL A 93 1.51 -3.98 -9.27
C VAL A 93 1.34 -3.63 -10.75
N ASN A 94 2.20 -4.17 -11.62
CA ASN A 94 2.10 -3.92 -13.07
C ASN A 94 0.94 -4.66 -13.74
N ARG A 95 0.48 -5.76 -13.16
CA ARG A 95 -0.67 -6.53 -13.66
C ARG A 95 -2.00 -5.94 -13.22
N ARG A 96 -2.09 -5.45 -11.98
CA ARG A 96 -3.35 -5.06 -11.32
C ARG A 96 -3.47 -3.53 -11.22
N GLU A 97 -4.53 -2.97 -11.80
CA GLU A 97 -4.77 -1.53 -11.77
C GLU A 97 -5.01 -0.99 -10.35
N ASN A 98 -5.58 -1.82 -9.49
CA ASN A 98 -5.97 -1.48 -8.12
C ASN A 98 -4.91 -1.79 -7.06
N VAL A 99 -3.70 -2.23 -7.43
CA VAL A 99 -2.59 -2.48 -6.49
C VAL A 99 -1.56 -1.36 -6.56
N TYR A 100 -1.19 -0.87 -5.41
CA TYR A 100 -0.21 0.17 -5.13
C TYR A 100 0.88 -0.38 -4.22
N VAL A 101 1.99 0.35 -4.05
CA VAL A 101 3.06 0.01 -3.11
C VAL A 101 3.43 1.21 -2.26
N ASP A 102 4.08 0.97 -1.11
CA ASP A 102 4.70 2.03 -0.33
C ASP A 102 6.21 1.82 -0.13
N THR A 103 6.90 2.90 0.24
CA THR A 103 8.35 2.93 0.44
C THR A 103 8.77 2.67 1.89
N ALA A 104 7.87 2.23 2.75
CA ALA A 104 8.14 2.03 4.17
C ALA A 104 9.21 0.95 4.39
N GLY A 105 10.29 1.30 5.07
CA GLY A 105 11.32 0.33 5.50
C GLY A 105 12.07 -0.39 4.38
N ILE A 106 12.13 0.15 3.17
CA ILE A 106 12.82 -0.46 2.02
C ILE A 106 14.22 0.11 1.79
N GLN A 107 15.03 -0.60 1.02
CA GLN A 107 16.36 -0.14 0.62
C GLN A 107 16.29 0.82 -0.58
N LEU A 108 17.30 1.70 -0.72
CA LEU A 108 17.41 2.61 -1.85
C LEU A 108 17.46 1.89 -3.20
N SER A 109 18.13 0.73 -3.27
CA SER A 109 18.17 -0.10 -4.47
C SER A 109 16.79 -0.58 -4.90
N THR A 110 15.95 -0.96 -3.95
CA THR A 110 14.56 -1.36 -4.19
C THR A 110 13.71 -0.21 -4.68
N LEU A 111 13.84 0.97 -4.07
CA LEU A 111 13.09 2.15 -4.54
C LEU A 111 13.53 2.58 -5.94
N LYS A 112 14.83 2.57 -6.25
CA LYS A 112 15.31 2.85 -7.61
C LYS A 112 14.74 1.89 -8.65
N ARG A 113 14.66 0.60 -8.31
CA ARG A 113 13.99 -0.38 -9.16
C ARG A 113 12.50 -0.07 -9.32
N ALA A 114 11.80 0.17 -8.23
CA ALA A 114 10.38 0.48 -8.24
C ALA A 114 10.07 1.70 -9.14
N VAL A 115 10.84 2.78 -9.02
CA VAL A 115 10.68 3.98 -9.85
C VAL A 115 10.87 3.70 -11.35
N ASN A 116 11.75 2.76 -11.70
CA ASN A 116 12.02 2.40 -13.09
C ASN A 116 11.07 1.35 -13.67
N GLU A 117 10.49 0.49 -12.83
CA GLU A 117 9.75 -0.70 -13.27
C GLU A 117 8.24 -0.63 -12.96
N ILE A 118 7.80 0.30 -12.10
CA ILE A 118 6.39 0.52 -11.73
C ILE A 118 5.94 1.90 -12.20
N ASP A 119 4.67 2.05 -12.59
CA ASP A 119 4.08 3.38 -12.81
C ASP A 119 4.27 4.25 -11.54
N PRO A 120 5.00 5.39 -11.63
CA PRO A 120 5.21 6.25 -10.47
C PRO A 120 3.93 6.73 -9.77
N ASN A 121 2.79 6.70 -10.45
CA ASN A 121 1.48 7.01 -9.85
C ASN A 121 1.00 5.95 -8.85
N LYS A 122 1.63 4.78 -8.81
CA LYS A 122 1.29 3.67 -7.89
C LYS A 122 2.22 3.54 -6.70
N ILE A 123 3.23 4.41 -6.57
CA ILE A 123 4.19 4.39 -5.48
C ILE A 123 3.84 5.48 -4.46
N LEU A 124 3.69 5.11 -3.19
CA LEU A 124 3.41 6.03 -2.08
C LEU A 124 4.60 6.10 -1.14
N MET A 125 4.86 7.26 -0.55
CA MET A 125 5.83 7.35 0.53
C MET A 125 5.24 6.76 1.82
N GLY A 126 5.99 5.87 2.46
CA GLY A 126 5.73 5.35 3.79
C GLY A 126 6.98 5.45 4.67
N THR A 127 6.81 5.58 5.97
CA THR A 127 7.92 5.70 6.93
C THR A 127 8.07 4.49 7.83
N ASP A 128 7.01 3.74 8.03
CA ASP A 128 6.89 2.68 9.07
C ASP A 128 7.16 3.21 10.49
N ALA A 129 6.86 4.49 10.76
CA ALA A 129 7.01 5.06 12.09
C ALA A 129 6.19 4.26 13.12
N PRO A 130 6.70 4.00 14.36
CA PRO A 130 7.91 4.57 14.94
C PRO A 130 9.22 3.79 14.66
N TRP A 131 9.16 2.71 13.84
CA TRP A 131 10.36 1.91 13.51
C TRP A 131 11.24 2.57 12.45
N GLY A 132 10.65 3.38 11.57
CA GLY A 132 11.36 4.17 10.58
C GLY A 132 11.34 5.67 10.90
N ASP A 133 12.21 6.44 10.21
CA ASP A 133 12.39 7.88 10.37
C ASP A 133 11.82 8.64 9.18
N PHE A 134 11.13 9.77 9.45
CA PHE A 134 10.52 10.60 8.41
C PHE A 134 11.56 11.24 7.48
N ASN A 135 12.64 11.79 8.03
CA ASN A 135 13.65 12.47 7.24
C ASN A 135 14.40 11.48 6.35
N LEU A 136 14.76 10.32 6.89
CA LEU A 136 15.38 9.25 6.10
C LEU A 136 14.47 8.75 4.98
N SER A 137 13.18 8.67 5.21
CA SER A 137 12.21 8.25 4.17
C SER A 137 12.07 9.28 3.05
N ILE A 138 12.10 10.57 3.38
CA ILE A 138 12.12 11.67 2.40
C ILE A 138 13.44 11.62 1.59
N GLU A 139 14.59 11.55 2.27
CA GLU A 139 15.89 11.47 1.64
C GLU A 139 16.02 10.24 0.72
N LEU A 140 15.40 9.12 1.08
CA LEU A 140 15.35 7.91 0.26
C LEU A 140 14.67 8.20 -1.09
N VAL A 141 13.54 8.89 -1.07
CA VAL A 141 12.81 9.28 -2.29
C VAL A 141 13.63 10.25 -3.14
N GLU A 142 14.25 11.26 -2.50
CA GLU A 142 15.11 12.24 -3.19
C GLU A 142 16.31 11.60 -3.89
N LYS A 143 16.89 10.54 -3.28
CA LYS A 143 18.01 9.79 -3.86
C LYS A 143 17.60 8.75 -4.91
N ALA A 144 16.33 8.37 -4.95
CA ALA A 144 15.85 7.35 -5.87
C ALA A 144 15.66 7.87 -7.29
N THR A 145 15.35 9.16 -7.46
CA THR A 145 15.12 9.78 -8.77
C THR A 145 15.50 11.27 -8.75
N GLU A 146 16.00 11.79 -9.87
CA GLU A 146 16.23 13.21 -10.10
C GLU A 146 14.99 13.94 -10.65
N ASP A 147 13.98 13.18 -11.09
CA ASP A 147 12.73 13.73 -11.64
C ASP A 147 11.85 14.28 -10.52
N GLU A 148 11.70 15.62 -10.51
CA GLU A 148 10.94 16.34 -9.50
C GLU A 148 9.44 15.96 -9.51
N GLU A 149 8.87 15.71 -10.67
CA GLU A 149 7.47 15.32 -10.77
C GLU A 149 7.23 13.95 -10.13
N ILE A 150 8.13 13.00 -10.36
CA ILE A 150 8.10 11.67 -9.73
C ILE A 150 8.27 11.80 -8.23
N ARG A 151 9.23 12.59 -7.75
CA ARG A 151 9.41 12.85 -6.30
C ARG A 151 8.14 13.35 -5.65
N GLN A 152 7.53 14.39 -6.21
CA GLN A 152 6.29 14.96 -5.64
C GLN A 152 5.11 13.97 -5.66
N LYS A 153 5.01 13.12 -6.68
CA LYS A 153 4.02 12.04 -6.73
C LYS A 153 4.21 11.11 -5.55
N ILE A 154 5.42 10.59 -5.35
CA ILE A 154 5.73 9.62 -4.29
C ILE A 154 5.60 10.27 -2.91
N LEU A 155 6.15 11.47 -2.70
CA LEU A 155 6.17 12.15 -1.40
C LEU A 155 4.77 12.50 -0.86
N GLY A 156 3.76 12.70 -1.74
CA GLY A 156 2.45 13.06 -1.22
C GLY A 156 1.30 13.05 -2.22
N LYS A 157 1.49 13.46 -3.48
CA LYS A 157 0.38 13.60 -4.44
C LYS A 157 -0.39 12.29 -4.66
N ASN A 158 0.31 11.16 -4.72
CA ASN A 158 -0.31 9.85 -4.88
C ASN A 158 -1.18 9.47 -3.67
N ALA A 159 -0.65 9.66 -2.45
CA ALA A 159 -1.40 9.40 -1.23
C ALA A 159 -2.63 10.33 -1.14
N ALA A 160 -2.46 11.61 -1.40
CA ALA A 160 -3.56 12.56 -1.39
C ALA A 160 -4.68 12.17 -2.37
N ARG A 161 -4.32 11.77 -3.60
CA ARG A 161 -5.28 11.27 -4.59
C ARG A 161 -5.95 9.97 -4.13
N LEU A 162 -5.17 9.00 -3.63
CA LEU A 162 -5.68 7.68 -3.25
C LEU A 162 -6.63 7.76 -2.07
N PHE A 163 -6.29 8.54 -1.06
CA PHE A 163 -7.09 8.74 0.15
C PHE A 163 -8.09 9.89 0.04
N LYS A 164 -8.18 10.55 -1.12
CA LYS A 164 -9.07 11.71 -1.36
C LYS A 164 -8.87 12.83 -0.33
N LEU A 165 -7.61 13.10 0.02
CA LEU A 165 -7.25 14.17 0.94
C LEU A 165 -7.33 15.54 0.26
N PRO A 166 -7.71 16.61 0.97
CA PRO A 166 -7.61 17.96 0.45
C PRO A 166 -6.12 18.31 0.22
N ILE A 167 -5.77 18.67 -1.01
CA ILE A 167 -4.44 19.23 -1.32
C ILE A 167 -4.59 20.74 -1.28
N ASN A 168 -3.95 21.41 -0.32
CA ASN A 168 -3.77 22.84 -0.37
C ASN A 168 -2.69 23.11 -1.44
N ASN A 169 -3.06 23.77 -2.52
CA ASN A 169 -2.13 24.25 -3.55
C ASN A 169 -1.58 25.63 -3.13
N ASP A 170 -0.95 25.67 -1.95
CA ASP A 170 -0.25 26.88 -1.51
C ASP A 170 1.22 26.85 -1.95
#